data_c32c2e0de6fe97dc1804c55f52bb6167
#
_entry.id   c32c2e0de6fe97dc1804c55f52bb6167
#
_cell.length_a   1.000
_cell.length_b   1.000
_cell.length_c   1.000
_cell.angle_alpha   90.00
_cell.angle_beta   90.00
_cell.angle_gamma   90.00
#
_symmetry.space_group_name_H-M   'P 1'
#
loop_
_entity.id
_entity.type
_entity.pdbx_description
1 polymer ?
#
loop_
_entity_poly.entity_id
_entity_poly.type
_entity_poly.pdbx_seq_one_letter_code
_entity_poly.pdbx_strand_id
1 'polypeptide(L)'
;MQLFDLPLDELKKYKPKKTARPDFSDFWKASLEELNQVEAEPALEPYDYPVKGVKVYRLTYQSFDHSRIEGWYAVPDQTGPHPALVHFHGYNASYDGGIHDIVNWALHGYATFGMLVRGQGGSEDKTVTPGAQALGWMTKGILSKETYYYRGVYLDAVRALAVIQSFPEVDEHRVGVVGGSQGGALAVAAAALSDIPKVVVADYPYLSNFERAVDVALEQPYLEINSYFRRNSDPEAEKKVFETLSYFDLINLAGWVKQPTLMAIGLIDQITPPSTVFAVYNHLETDKDLKVYRYFGHEYIPAFQTEKLAFLQKHLTN
;
A
#
# COMPACT_ATOMS: atom_id res chain seq x y z
N MET A 1 -7.70 -16.77 -23.42
CA MET A 1 -8.28 -16.22 -22.17
C MET A 1 -9.04 -14.96 -22.53
N GLN A 2 -10.28 -14.87 -22.07
CA GLN A 2 -11.14 -13.72 -22.41
C GLN A 2 -10.85 -12.56 -21.46
N LEU A 3 -10.83 -11.33 -22.00
CA LEU A 3 -10.93 -10.13 -21.20
C LEU A 3 -12.32 -10.08 -20.58
N PHE A 4 -12.44 -9.83 -19.28
CA PHE A 4 -13.70 -9.83 -18.53
C PHE A 4 -14.12 -8.42 -18.09
N ASP A 5 -13.20 -7.48 -18.10
CA ASP A 5 -13.40 -6.08 -17.73
C ASP A 5 -13.52 -5.20 -19.01
N LEU A 6 -13.47 -3.91 -18.89
CA LEU A 6 -13.59 -2.97 -20.00
C LEU A 6 -12.50 -3.15 -21.06
N PRO A 7 -12.79 -2.87 -22.34
CA PRO A 7 -11.77 -2.81 -23.38
C PRO A 7 -10.67 -1.80 -23.05
N LEU A 8 -9.43 -2.04 -23.48
CA LEU A 8 -8.27 -1.20 -23.15
C LEU A 8 -8.47 0.28 -23.50
N ASP A 9 -9.11 0.59 -24.63
CA ASP A 9 -9.35 1.97 -25.04
C ASP A 9 -10.39 2.69 -24.16
N GLU A 10 -11.28 1.93 -23.53
CA GLU A 10 -12.20 2.43 -22.52
C GLU A 10 -11.48 2.58 -21.17
N LEU A 11 -10.67 1.59 -20.77
CA LEU A 11 -9.86 1.63 -19.55
C LEU A 11 -8.97 2.89 -19.52
N LYS A 12 -8.29 3.23 -20.61
CA LYS A 12 -7.46 4.44 -20.73
C LYS A 12 -8.21 5.74 -20.44
N LYS A 13 -9.53 5.73 -20.60
CA LYS A 13 -10.40 6.90 -20.39
C LYS A 13 -11.23 6.78 -19.10
N TYR A 14 -11.20 5.61 -18.45
CA TYR A 14 -12.04 5.33 -17.30
C TYR A 14 -11.62 6.16 -16.09
N LYS A 15 -12.33 7.22 -15.84
CA LYS A 15 -12.11 8.14 -14.71
C LYS A 15 -13.45 8.34 -13.97
N PRO A 16 -13.83 7.37 -13.10
CA PRO A 16 -15.09 7.47 -12.37
C PRO A 16 -15.12 8.67 -11.44
N LYS A 17 -16.30 9.09 -11.03
CA LYS A 17 -16.48 10.18 -10.07
C LYS A 17 -15.80 9.82 -8.74
N LYS A 18 -15.10 10.76 -8.13
CA LYS A 18 -14.62 10.62 -6.76
C LYS A 18 -15.79 10.48 -5.79
N THR A 19 -15.65 9.58 -4.83
CA THR A 19 -16.64 9.30 -3.77
C THR A 19 -16.31 10.02 -2.45
N ALA A 20 -15.25 10.83 -2.44
CA ALA A 20 -14.77 11.56 -1.26
C ALA A 20 -15.89 12.38 -0.60
N ARG A 21 -15.99 12.27 0.73
CA ARG A 21 -16.95 13.03 1.54
C ARG A 21 -16.45 14.46 1.78
N PRO A 22 -17.32 15.41 2.13
CA PRO A 22 -16.92 16.80 2.38
C PRO A 22 -15.83 16.96 3.43
N ASP A 23 -15.81 16.10 4.44
CA ASP A 23 -14.83 16.08 5.54
C ASP A 23 -13.63 15.15 5.29
N PHE A 24 -13.43 14.66 4.07
CA PHE A 24 -12.36 13.71 3.71
C PHE A 24 -10.96 14.24 4.09
N SER A 25 -10.71 15.51 3.77
CA SER A 25 -9.41 16.15 4.08
C SER A 25 -9.22 16.32 5.59
N ASP A 26 -10.26 16.74 6.30
CA ASP A 26 -10.21 16.97 7.74
C ASP A 26 -10.02 15.66 8.49
N PHE A 27 -10.65 14.58 8.04
CA PHE A 27 -10.47 13.24 8.59
C PHE A 27 -8.99 12.78 8.52
N TRP A 28 -8.36 12.92 7.35
CA TRP A 28 -6.95 12.50 7.21
C TRP A 28 -6.00 13.41 7.97
N LYS A 29 -6.27 14.72 7.99
CA LYS A 29 -5.50 15.66 8.81
C LYS A 29 -5.56 15.29 10.30
N ALA A 30 -6.74 15.08 10.84
CA ALA A 30 -6.92 14.68 12.24
C ALA A 30 -6.25 13.31 12.53
N SER A 31 -6.34 12.36 11.60
CA SER A 31 -5.69 11.05 11.74
C SER A 31 -4.17 11.14 11.77
N LEU A 32 -3.57 12.01 10.98
CA LEU A 32 -2.13 12.26 10.98
C LEU A 32 -1.69 13.02 12.23
N GLU A 33 -2.51 13.96 12.73
CA GLU A 33 -2.26 14.64 14.00
C GLU A 33 -2.26 13.65 15.17
N GLU A 34 -3.22 12.71 15.20
CA GLU A 34 -3.26 11.63 16.20
C GLU A 34 -2.02 10.73 16.12
N LEU A 35 -1.60 10.35 14.90
CA LEU A 35 -0.37 9.60 14.69
C LEU A 35 0.84 10.32 15.30
N ASN A 36 0.96 11.62 15.08
CA ASN A 36 2.10 12.43 15.54
C ASN A 36 2.14 12.64 17.06
N GLN A 37 1.05 12.36 17.80
CA GLN A 37 1.04 12.41 19.26
C GLN A 37 1.73 11.22 19.93
N VAL A 38 1.98 10.14 19.18
CA VAL A 38 2.65 8.95 19.68
C VAL A 38 4.08 8.90 19.17
N GLU A 39 5.07 8.75 20.04
CA GLU A 39 6.45 8.54 19.66
C GLU A 39 6.64 7.18 18.96
N ALA A 40 7.42 7.15 17.90
CA ALA A 40 7.60 5.92 17.11
C ALA A 40 8.44 4.86 17.85
N GLU A 41 9.38 5.27 18.69
CA GLU A 41 10.28 4.39 19.45
C GLU A 41 10.87 3.24 18.61
N PRO A 42 11.59 3.53 17.50
CA PRO A 42 12.11 2.49 16.63
C PRO A 42 13.19 1.67 17.34
N ALA A 43 13.13 0.35 17.18
CA ALA A 43 14.13 -0.57 17.71
C ALA A 43 14.61 -1.53 16.62
N LEU A 44 15.93 -1.73 16.56
CA LEU A 44 16.60 -2.65 15.64
C LEU A 44 17.18 -3.84 16.40
N GLU A 45 16.78 -5.04 16.00
CA GLU A 45 17.36 -6.30 16.48
C GLU A 45 18.15 -6.95 15.33
N PRO A 46 19.48 -7.17 15.45
CA PRO A 46 20.25 -7.80 14.40
C PRO A 46 19.72 -9.19 14.06
N TYR A 47 19.66 -9.51 12.79
CA TYR A 47 19.25 -10.81 12.29
C TYR A 47 20.36 -11.43 11.44
N ASP A 48 20.80 -12.62 11.81
CA ASP A 48 21.86 -13.37 11.09
C ASP A 48 21.27 -14.00 9.81
N TYR A 49 21.22 -13.17 8.75
CA TYR A 49 20.80 -13.61 7.43
C TYR A 49 22.02 -14.01 6.60
N PRO A 50 22.03 -15.19 5.94
CA PRO A 50 23.21 -15.75 5.26
C PRO A 50 23.52 -15.01 3.94
N VAL A 51 23.85 -13.72 4.01
CA VAL A 51 24.21 -12.87 2.88
C VAL A 51 25.47 -12.06 3.20
N LYS A 52 26.28 -11.75 2.18
CA LYS A 52 27.43 -10.85 2.31
C LYS A 52 27.09 -9.46 1.74
N GLY A 53 27.65 -8.42 2.33
CA GLY A 53 27.50 -7.05 1.84
C GLY A 53 26.21 -6.36 2.25
N VAL A 54 25.40 -7.00 3.10
CA VAL A 54 24.14 -6.44 3.64
C VAL A 54 24.04 -6.80 5.11
N LYS A 55 23.61 -5.85 5.94
CA LYS A 55 23.18 -6.07 7.32
C LYS A 55 21.67 -6.17 7.36
N VAL A 56 21.14 -7.13 8.13
CA VAL A 56 19.71 -7.36 8.24
C VAL A 56 19.27 -7.24 9.69
N TYR A 57 18.11 -6.62 9.91
CA TYR A 57 17.55 -6.36 11.22
C TYR A 57 16.05 -6.68 11.23
N ARG A 58 15.52 -7.06 12.38
CA ARG A 58 14.12 -6.91 12.70
C ARG A 58 13.94 -5.47 13.19
N LEU A 59 13.16 -4.69 12.49
CA LEU A 59 12.77 -3.34 12.90
C LEU A 59 11.37 -3.38 13.52
N THR A 60 11.20 -2.74 14.66
CA THR A 60 9.90 -2.52 15.28
C THR A 60 9.69 -1.04 15.57
N TYR A 61 8.43 -0.58 15.53
CA TYR A 61 8.06 0.78 15.94
C TYR A 61 6.61 0.85 16.44
N GLN A 62 6.25 1.93 17.14
CA GLN A 62 4.89 2.16 17.62
C GLN A 62 4.06 2.99 16.62
N SER A 63 2.80 2.57 16.44
CA SER A 63 1.78 3.28 15.68
C SER A 63 0.92 4.17 16.57
N PHE A 64 -0.08 4.85 16.01
CA PHE A 64 -0.98 5.81 16.67
C PHE A 64 -1.73 5.24 17.88
N ASP A 65 -2.04 3.95 17.88
CA ASP A 65 -2.77 3.20 18.91
C ASP A 65 -1.84 2.36 19.81
N HIS A 66 -0.55 2.67 19.80
CA HIS A 66 0.52 1.89 20.44
C HIS A 66 0.59 0.42 19.99
N SER A 67 0.04 0.07 18.82
CA SER A 67 0.34 -1.21 18.18
C SER A 67 1.80 -1.25 17.78
N ARG A 68 2.49 -2.34 18.10
CA ARG A 68 3.85 -2.59 17.67
C ARG A 68 3.84 -3.12 16.25
N ILE A 69 4.31 -2.30 15.32
CA ILE A 69 4.50 -2.69 13.92
C ILE A 69 5.93 -3.15 13.74
N GLU A 70 6.11 -4.22 12.99
CA GLU A 70 7.42 -4.79 12.73
C GLU A 70 7.67 -5.08 11.26
N GLY A 71 8.91 -5.37 10.93
CA GLY A 71 9.30 -5.79 9.58
C GLY A 71 10.79 -6.07 9.47
N TRP A 72 11.21 -6.35 8.25
CA TRP A 72 12.61 -6.58 7.92
C TRP A 72 13.27 -5.32 7.41
N TYR A 73 14.38 -4.93 8.03
CA TYR A 73 15.22 -3.84 7.56
C TYR A 73 16.56 -4.39 7.09
N ALA A 74 16.89 -4.14 5.84
CA ALA A 74 18.16 -4.52 5.25
C ALA A 74 18.89 -3.29 4.72
N VAL A 75 20.17 -3.15 5.05
CA VAL A 75 20.99 -2.00 4.64
C VAL A 75 22.32 -2.48 4.06
N PRO A 76 22.83 -1.85 2.97
CA PRO A 76 24.14 -2.18 2.44
C PRO A 76 25.24 -2.05 3.50
N ASP A 77 26.14 -3.01 3.57
CA ASP A 77 27.31 -2.98 4.49
C ASP A 77 28.45 -2.10 3.93
N GLN A 78 28.06 -0.93 3.41
CA GLN A 78 28.97 0.09 2.89
C GLN A 78 28.71 1.40 3.63
N THR A 79 29.68 2.31 3.59
CA THR A 79 29.48 3.63 4.20
C THR A 79 28.40 4.40 3.45
N GLY A 80 27.32 4.80 4.18
CA GLY A 80 26.20 5.56 3.66
C GLY A 80 26.45 7.08 3.61
N PRO A 81 25.39 7.90 3.42
CA PRO A 81 23.98 7.50 3.43
C PRO A 81 23.51 6.88 2.10
N HIS A 82 22.55 5.96 2.20
CA HIS A 82 21.97 5.24 1.06
C HIS A 82 20.59 5.78 0.69
N PRO A 83 20.18 5.73 -0.59
CA PRO A 83 18.76 5.88 -0.92
C PRO A 83 17.96 4.76 -0.25
N ALA A 84 16.71 5.04 0.11
CA ALA A 84 15.91 4.08 0.86
C ALA A 84 14.62 3.70 0.14
N LEU A 85 14.14 2.49 0.43
CA LEU A 85 12.84 2.00 -0.02
C LEU A 85 12.02 1.51 1.18
N VAL A 86 10.76 1.92 1.25
CA VAL A 86 9.77 1.26 2.09
C VAL A 86 8.93 0.37 1.19
N HIS A 87 9.00 -0.93 1.46
CA HIS A 87 8.31 -1.97 0.72
C HIS A 87 7.10 -2.45 1.50
N PHE A 88 5.95 -2.54 0.83
CA PHE A 88 4.70 -3.03 1.39
C PHE A 88 4.29 -4.33 0.70
N HIS A 89 3.93 -5.34 1.49
CA HIS A 89 3.52 -6.65 0.98
C HIS A 89 2.05 -6.72 0.55
N GLY A 90 1.69 -7.73 -0.23
CA GLY A 90 0.32 -8.03 -0.64
C GLY A 90 -0.58 -8.50 0.51
N TYR A 91 -1.87 -8.65 0.24
CA TYR A 91 -2.86 -9.10 1.23
C TYR A 91 -2.51 -10.48 1.78
N ASN A 92 -2.52 -10.61 3.11
CA ASN A 92 -2.25 -11.88 3.81
C ASN A 92 -0.90 -12.52 3.44
N ALA A 93 0.14 -11.70 3.30
CA ALA A 93 1.49 -12.20 3.04
C ALA A 93 1.96 -13.20 4.10
N SER A 94 2.95 -14.02 3.73
CA SER A 94 3.59 -14.97 4.63
C SER A 94 4.28 -14.29 5.82
N TYR A 95 4.43 -15.01 6.92
CA TYR A 95 5.07 -14.51 8.16
C TYR A 95 6.50 -14.01 7.95
N ASP A 96 7.22 -14.57 6.97
CA ASP A 96 8.57 -14.12 6.62
C ASP A 96 8.62 -12.76 5.93
N GLY A 97 7.44 -12.21 5.51
CA GLY A 97 7.30 -10.87 4.96
C GLY A 97 8.13 -10.61 3.70
N GLY A 98 8.57 -11.66 3.01
CA GLY A 98 9.39 -11.51 1.81
C GLY A 98 10.82 -11.02 2.09
N ILE A 99 11.45 -11.46 3.18
CA ILE A 99 12.81 -11.05 3.56
C ILE A 99 13.82 -11.16 2.41
N HIS A 100 13.67 -12.15 1.51
CA HIS A 100 14.54 -12.30 0.34
C HIS A 100 14.46 -11.08 -0.59
N ASP A 101 13.27 -10.56 -0.83
CA ASP A 101 13.07 -9.39 -1.69
C ASP A 101 13.64 -8.13 -1.03
N ILE A 102 13.49 -8.00 0.29
CA ILE A 102 14.05 -6.88 1.06
C ILE A 102 15.58 -6.89 0.99
N VAL A 103 16.19 -8.04 1.16
CA VAL A 103 17.65 -8.23 1.02
C VAL A 103 18.10 -8.00 -0.42
N ASN A 104 17.33 -8.44 -1.41
CA ASN A 104 17.64 -8.22 -2.81
C ASN A 104 17.68 -6.71 -3.15
N TRP A 105 16.74 -5.90 -2.66
CA TRP A 105 16.81 -4.45 -2.81
C TRP A 105 18.02 -3.83 -2.14
N ALA A 106 18.43 -4.34 -0.97
CA ALA A 106 19.65 -3.87 -0.29
C ALA A 106 20.91 -4.21 -1.09
N LEU A 107 20.96 -5.35 -1.78
CA LEU A 107 22.05 -5.70 -2.70
C LEU A 107 22.12 -4.75 -3.93
N HIS A 108 21.01 -4.11 -4.29
CA HIS A 108 20.98 -3.05 -5.30
C HIS A 108 21.36 -1.65 -4.76
N GLY A 109 21.76 -1.55 -3.49
CA GLY A 109 22.28 -0.33 -2.89
C GLY A 109 21.24 0.51 -2.14
N TYR A 110 20.04 -0.01 -1.87
CA TYR A 110 18.97 0.68 -1.13
C TYR A 110 18.94 0.22 0.33
N ALA A 111 18.85 1.16 1.29
CA ALA A 111 18.39 0.82 2.62
C ALA A 111 16.88 0.50 2.54
N THR A 112 16.50 -0.76 2.78
CA THR A 112 15.14 -1.23 2.47
C THR A 112 14.42 -1.74 3.71
N PHE A 113 13.24 -1.22 3.97
CA PHE A 113 12.34 -1.70 5.01
C PHE A 113 11.10 -2.35 4.40
N GLY A 114 10.89 -3.62 4.68
CA GLY A 114 9.66 -4.35 4.38
C GLY A 114 8.74 -4.36 5.59
N MET A 115 7.72 -3.50 5.58
CA MET A 115 6.73 -3.42 6.66
C MET A 115 5.81 -4.65 6.65
N LEU A 116 5.68 -5.32 7.79
CA LEU A 116 4.60 -6.29 8.02
C LEU A 116 3.34 -5.54 8.44
N VAL A 117 2.28 -5.66 7.65
CA VAL A 117 1.02 -4.96 7.88
C VAL A 117 0.38 -5.45 9.19
N ARG A 118 -0.16 -4.52 9.99
CA ARG A 118 -0.82 -4.84 11.27
C ARG A 118 -1.77 -6.03 11.17
N GLY A 119 -1.71 -6.95 12.13
CA GLY A 119 -2.52 -8.17 12.15
C GLY A 119 -2.22 -9.18 11.04
N GLN A 120 -1.38 -8.82 10.07
CA GLN A 120 -0.87 -9.70 9.02
C GLN A 120 0.64 -9.94 9.27
N GLY A 121 1.04 -11.16 9.48
CA GLY A 121 2.41 -11.46 9.92
C GLY A 121 2.62 -11.22 11.43
N GLY A 122 3.76 -10.62 11.83
CA GLY A 122 4.13 -10.45 13.23
C GLY A 122 3.67 -9.14 13.89
N SER A 123 3.15 -8.18 13.13
CA SER A 123 2.69 -6.88 13.63
C SER A 123 1.41 -6.99 14.46
N GLU A 124 1.35 -6.27 15.58
CA GLU A 124 0.15 -6.17 16.39
C GLU A 124 -0.97 -5.40 15.70
N ASP A 125 -2.20 -5.61 16.14
CA ASP A 125 -3.35 -4.77 15.82
C ASP A 125 -4.23 -4.62 17.06
N LYS A 126 -4.13 -3.48 17.73
CA LYS A 126 -4.92 -3.12 18.93
C LYS A 126 -6.21 -2.38 18.60
N THR A 127 -6.56 -2.23 17.32
CA THR A 127 -7.78 -1.54 16.91
C THR A 127 -9.01 -2.25 17.47
N VAL A 128 -9.80 -1.51 18.26
CA VAL A 128 -11.07 -1.99 18.77
C VAL A 128 -12.16 -1.77 17.73
N THR A 129 -12.82 -2.84 17.30
CA THR A 129 -13.93 -2.82 16.32
C THR A 129 -15.22 -3.28 16.99
N PRO A 130 -15.98 -2.39 17.65
CA PRO A 130 -17.15 -2.79 18.40
C PRO A 130 -18.26 -3.29 17.47
N GLY A 131 -18.83 -4.44 17.82
CA GLY A 131 -20.06 -5.00 17.22
C GLY A 131 -20.00 -5.44 15.76
N ALA A 132 -18.84 -5.36 15.13
CA ALA A 132 -18.70 -5.71 13.72
C ALA A 132 -18.37 -7.19 13.52
N GLN A 133 -19.14 -7.86 12.64
CA GLN A 133 -18.78 -9.17 12.13
C GLN A 133 -17.73 -9.02 11.05
N ALA A 134 -16.47 -9.34 11.34
CA ALA A 134 -15.41 -9.40 10.33
C ALA A 134 -15.45 -10.73 9.57
N LEU A 135 -15.31 -10.66 8.24
CA LEU A 135 -15.17 -11.82 7.35
C LEU A 135 -13.75 -11.92 6.78
N GLY A 136 -12.91 -10.96 7.10
CA GLY A 136 -11.54 -10.76 6.71
C GLY A 136 -11.16 -9.30 6.97
N TRP A 137 -9.95 -8.91 6.59
CA TRP A 137 -9.44 -7.57 6.84
C TRP A 137 -10.26 -6.47 6.15
N MET A 138 -10.85 -6.79 4.97
CA MET A 138 -11.68 -5.84 4.24
C MET A 138 -12.94 -5.43 4.98
N THR A 139 -13.45 -6.25 5.86
CA THR A 139 -14.70 -6.00 6.59
C THR A 139 -14.48 -5.65 8.06
N LYS A 140 -13.23 -5.67 8.54
CA LYS A 140 -12.92 -5.36 9.93
C LYS A 140 -13.15 -3.87 10.22
N GLY A 141 -14.16 -3.56 11.03
CA GLY A 141 -14.55 -2.18 11.37
C GLY A 141 -15.25 -1.41 10.26
N ILE A 142 -15.76 -2.08 9.21
CA ILE A 142 -16.26 -1.48 7.95
C ILE A 142 -17.44 -0.51 8.13
N LEU A 143 -18.08 -0.45 9.30
CA LEU A 143 -19.21 0.45 9.56
C LEU A 143 -18.81 1.84 10.09
N SER A 144 -17.51 2.08 10.35
CA SER A 144 -17.03 3.38 10.83
C SER A 144 -15.63 3.68 10.31
N LYS A 145 -15.45 4.86 9.74
CA LYS A 145 -14.15 5.34 9.25
C LYS A 145 -13.10 5.41 10.35
N GLU A 146 -13.52 5.65 11.60
CA GLU A 146 -12.63 5.75 12.77
C GLU A 146 -12.04 4.39 13.17
N THR A 147 -12.82 3.31 13.00
CA THR A 147 -12.45 1.96 13.42
C THR A 147 -12.14 1.01 12.27
N TYR A 148 -12.25 1.48 11.04
CA TYR A 148 -11.95 0.66 9.86
C TYR A 148 -10.46 0.29 9.83
N TYR A 149 -10.19 -0.98 9.63
CA TYR A 149 -8.86 -1.58 9.66
C TYR A 149 -7.82 -0.81 8.83
N TYR A 150 -8.17 -0.40 7.62
CA TYR A 150 -7.23 0.30 6.74
C TYR A 150 -6.89 1.74 7.18
N ARG A 151 -7.63 2.33 8.15
CA ARG A 151 -7.17 3.56 8.78
C ARG A 151 -5.83 3.34 9.48
N GLY A 152 -5.75 2.30 10.33
CA GLY A 152 -4.51 1.94 11.01
C GLY A 152 -3.41 1.56 10.02
N VAL A 153 -3.74 0.76 9.01
CA VAL A 153 -2.76 0.31 7.99
C VAL A 153 -2.13 1.49 7.24
N TYR A 154 -2.91 2.50 6.84
CA TYR A 154 -2.38 3.68 6.14
C TYR A 154 -1.52 4.55 7.06
N LEU A 155 -1.92 4.69 8.33
CA LEU A 155 -1.13 5.42 9.34
C LEU A 155 0.19 4.70 9.63
N ASP A 156 0.21 3.37 9.70
CA ASP A 156 1.43 2.57 9.84
C ASP A 156 2.40 2.79 8.68
N ALA A 157 1.86 2.84 7.45
CA ALA A 157 2.66 3.07 6.25
C ALA A 157 3.30 4.47 6.25
N VAL A 158 2.56 5.50 6.68
CA VAL A 158 3.11 6.85 6.88
C VAL A 158 4.17 6.87 7.98
N ARG A 159 3.94 6.21 9.10
CA ARG A 159 4.90 6.08 10.20
C ARG A 159 6.19 5.38 9.76
N ALA A 160 6.08 4.33 8.95
CA ALA A 160 7.23 3.62 8.40
C ALA A 160 8.18 4.54 7.63
N LEU A 161 7.64 5.49 6.86
CA LEU A 161 8.43 6.49 6.13
C LEU A 161 9.23 7.38 7.08
N ALA A 162 8.59 7.92 8.11
CA ALA A 162 9.24 8.78 9.09
C ALA A 162 10.33 8.03 9.87
N VAL A 163 10.08 6.78 10.24
CA VAL A 163 11.04 5.91 10.92
C VAL A 163 12.27 5.67 10.05
N ILE A 164 12.09 5.27 8.80
CA ILE A 164 13.22 4.98 7.90
C ILE A 164 14.02 6.25 7.60
N GLN A 165 13.35 7.37 7.36
CA GLN A 165 14.01 8.65 7.12
C GLN A 165 14.89 9.11 8.30
N SER A 166 14.59 8.68 9.53
CA SER A 166 15.33 9.08 10.74
C SER A 166 16.66 8.34 10.95
N PHE A 167 16.93 7.27 10.21
CA PHE A 167 18.15 6.49 10.38
C PHE A 167 19.35 7.16 9.72
N PRO A 168 20.52 7.22 10.42
CA PRO A 168 21.70 7.95 9.94
C PRO A 168 22.31 7.36 8.66
N GLU A 169 22.09 6.09 8.36
CA GLU A 169 22.53 5.44 7.14
C GLU A 169 21.61 5.67 5.94
N VAL A 170 20.49 6.38 6.13
CA VAL A 170 19.51 6.71 5.09
C VAL A 170 19.70 8.16 4.63
N ASP A 171 19.69 8.36 3.31
CA ASP A 171 19.57 9.69 2.74
C ASP A 171 18.10 10.15 2.80
N GLU A 172 17.83 11.08 3.69
CA GLU A 172 16.47 11.60 3.97
C GLU A 172 15.77 12.22 2.75
N HIS A 173 16.53 12.59 1.72
CA HIS A 173 16.03 13.18 0.49
C HIS A 173 15.79 12.17 -0.63
N ARG A 174 16.14 10.88 -0.41
CA ARG A 174 16.07 9.82 -1.41
C ARG A 174 15.31 8.59 -0.90
N VAL A 175 14.08 8.80 -0.42
CA VAL A 175 13.18 7.74 0.05
C VAL A 175 12.12 7.45 -1.01
N GLY A 176 11.94 6.18 -1.37
CA GLY A 176 10.89 5.71 -2.29
C GLY A 176 9.94 4.72 -1.63
N VAL A 177 8.78 4.54 -2.23
CA VAL A 177 7.78 3.53 -1.81
C VAL A 177 7.49 2.55 -2.93
N VAL A 178 7.43 1.26 -2.58
CA VAL A 178 7.19 0.19 -3.54
C VAL A 178 6.25 -0.88 -2.97
N GLY A 179 5.42 -1.48 -3.82
CA GLY A 179 4.59 -2.61 -3.41
C GLY A 179 3.68 -3.10 -4.51
N GLY A 180 3.13 -4.30 -4.31
CA GLY A 180 2.15 -4.91 -5.21
C GLY A 180 0.83 -5.19 -4.50
N SER A 181 -0.30 -5.12 -5.22
CA SER A 181 -1.62 -5.40 -4.69
C SER A 181 -1.96 -4.49 -3.48
N GLN A 182 -2.23 -5.05 -2.30
CA GLN A 182 -2.33 -4.27 -1.06
C GLN A 182 -1.10 -3.36 -0.88
N GLY A 183 0.10 -3.89 -1.11
CA GLY A 183 1.33 -3.10 -1.00
C GLY A 183 1.39 -1.94 -2.00
N GLY A 184 0.89 -2.13 -3.22
CA GLY A 184 0.74 -1.06 -4.21
C GLY A 184 -0.24 0.03 -3.75
N ALA A 185 -1.33 -0.38 -3.09
CA ALA A 185 -2.27 0.55 -2.47
C ALA A 185 -1.60 1.36 -1.35
N LEU A 186 -0.82 0.69 -0.49
CA LEU A 186 -0.11 1.35 0.61
C LEU A 186 0.96 2.32 0.10
N ALA A 187 1.65 1.98 -0.99
CA ALA A 187 2.61 2.88 -1.62
C ALA A 187 1.94 4.18 -2.11
N VAL A 188 0.78 4.07 -2.78
CA VAL A 188 0.00 5.23 -3.24
C VAL A 188 -0.55 6.04 -2.05
N ALA A 189 -1.14 5.36 -1.05
CA ALA A 189 -1.72 6.01 0.12
C ALA A 189 -0.65 6.73 0.96
N ALA A 190 0.50 6.09 1.22
CA ALA A 190 1.60 6.69 1.95
C ALA A 190 2.17 7.93 1.25
N ALA A 191 2.28 7.90 -0.09
CA ALA A 191 2.72 9.05 -0.88
C ALA A 191 1.67 10.18 -0.94
N ALA A 192 0.38 9.85 -0.87
CA ALA A 192 -0.69 10.84 -0.79
C ALA A 192 -0.76 11.54 0.58
N LEU A 193 -0.39 10.83 1.65
CA LEU A 193 -0.50 11.28 3.04
C LEU A 193 0.83 11.79 3.63
N SER A 194 1.93 11.74 2.87
CA SER A 194 3.27 12.16 3.31
C SER A 194 4.09 12.75 2.16
N ASP A 195 4.82 13.81 2.43
CA ASP A 195 5.75 14.43 1.47
C ASP A 195 7.16 13.77 1.47
N ILE A 196 7.39 12.76 2.32
CA ILE A 196 8.68 12.06 2.44
C ILE A 196 9.05 11.32 1.15
N PRO A 197 8.18 10.49 0.54
CA PRO A 197 8.56 9.76 -0.68
C PRO A 197 8.91 10.71 -1.83
N LYS A 198 9.90 10.32 -2.63
CA LYS A 198 10.31 11.01 -3.87
C LYS A 198 9.85 10.27 -5.13
N VAL A 199 9.46 9.01 -4.98
CA VAL A 199 9.02 8.15 -6.08
C VAL A 199 8.07 7.08 -5.56
N VAL A 200 7.11 6.70 -6.40
CA VAL A 200 6.11 5.65 -6.12
C VAL A 200 6.18 4.57 -7.19
N VAL A 201 6.26 3.31 -6.77
CA VAL A 201 6.05 2.17 -7.67
C VAL A 201 4.95 1.27 -7.11
N ALA A 202 3.85 1.14 -7.85
CA ALA A 202 2.66 0.43 -7.42
C ALA A 202 2.21 -0.59 -8.47
N ASP A 203 2.53 -1.88 -8.23
CA ASP A 203 2.07 -2.97 -9.08
C ASP A 203 0.59 -3.22 -8.79
N TYR A 204 -0.29 -3.17 -9.79
CA TYR A 204 -1.72 -3.48 -9.68
C TYR A 204 -2.36 -3.15 -8.33
N PRO A 205 -2.36 -1.83 -7.91
CA PRO A 205 -2.80 -1.44 -6.57
C PRO A 205 -4.23 -1.87 -6.25
N TYR A 206 -4.39 -2.46 -5.07
CA TYR A 206 -5.66 -2.83 -4.47
C TYR A 206 -6.35 -1.62 -3.79
N LEU A 207 -7.47 -1.77 -3.11
CA LEU A 207 -8.21 -0.70 -2.39
C LEU A 207 -8.63 0.49 -3.29
N SER A 208 -9.07 0.17 -4.49
CA SER A 208 -9.35 1.14 -5.53
C SER A 208 -10.75 1.00 -6.06
N ASN A 209 -11.50 2.12 -6.16
CA ASN A 209 -12.82 2.18 -6.77
C ASN A 209 -13.74 1.06 -6.26
N PHE A 210 -13.98 1.06 -4.96
CA PHE A 210 -14.64 -0.05 -4.25
C PHE A 210 -16.01 -0.41 -4.82
N GLU A 211 -16.85 0.57 -5.21
CA GLU A 211 -18.16 0.29 -5.80
C GLU A 211 -18.00 -0.55 -7.07
N ARG A 212 -17.07 -0.19 -7.96
CA ARG A 212 -16.76 -0.97 -9.16
C ARG A 212 -16.12 -2.32 -8.82
N ALA A 213 -15.23 -2.33 -7.83
CA ALA A 213 -14.52 -3.56 -7.44
C ALA A 213 -15.47 -4.67 -6.98
N VAL A 214 -16.47 -4.35 -6.15
CA VAL A 214 -17.45 -5.35 -5.68
C VAL A 214 -18.37 -5.87 -6.78
N ASP A 215 -18.54 -5.10 -7.87
CA ASP A 215 -19.34 -5.52 -9.03
C ASP A 215 -18.58 -6.46 -9.96
N VAL A 216 -17.25 -6.29 -10.10
CA VAL A 216 -16.50 -6.95 -11.18
C VAL A 216 -15.40 -7.90 -10.71
N ALA A 217 -14.94 -7.84 -9.45
CA ALA A 217 -13.95 -8.77 -8.94
C ALA A 217 -14.51 -10.19 -8.92
N LEU A 218 -13.69 -11.14 -9.36
CA LEU A 218 -14.07 -12.56 -9.43
C LEU A 218 -13.41 -13.39 -8.33
N GLU A 219 -12.41 -12.82 -7.64
CA GLU A 219 -11.65 -13.48 -6.60
C GLU A 219 -11.50 -12.60 -5.34
N GLN A 220 -11.07 -13.25 -4.24
CA GLN A 220 -10.77 -12.55 -3.00
C GLN A 220 -9.62 -11.54 -3.21
N PRO A 221 -9.51 -10.49 -2.36
CA PRO A 221 -10.31 -10.25 -1.14
C PRO A 221 -11.49 -9.28 -1.30
N TYR A 222 -11.75 -8.64 -2.44
CA TYR A 222 -12.95 -7.80 -2.60
C TYR A 222 -14.26 -8.54 -2.30
N LEU A 223 -14.32 -9.83 -2.59
CA LEU A 223 -15.49 -10.66 -2.31
C LEU A 223 -15.82 -10.83 -0.80
N GLU A 224 -14.93 -10.41 0.10
CA GLU A 224 -15.27 -10.29 1.53
C GLU A 224 -16.39 -9.26 1.74
N ILE A 225 -16.37 -8.15 1.00
CA ILE A 225 -17.41 -7.11 1.03
C ILE A 225 -18.73 -7.65 0.50
N ASN A 226 -18.70 -8.37 -0.64
CA ASN A 226 -19.89 -9.02 -1.19
C ASN A 226 -20.48 -10.05 -0.20
N SER A 227 -19.62 -10.80 0.48
CA SER A 227 -20.02 -11.75 1.52
C SER A 227 -20.61 -11.07 2.74
N TYR A 228 -20.12 -9.88 3.09
CA TYR A 228 -20.71 -9.05 4.13
C TYR A 228 -22.12 -8.62 3.76
N PHE A 229 -22.37 -8.11 2.55
CA PHE A 229 -23.71 -7.72 2.08
C PHE A 229 -24.70 -8.88 2.01
N ARG A 230 -24.26 -10.10 1.64
CA ARG A 230 -25.10 -11.31 1.68
C ARG A 230 -25.60 -11.65 3.09
N ARG A 231 -24.89 -11.23 4.13
CA ARG A 231 -25.25 -11.44 5.54
C ARG A 231 -25.98 -10.25 6.16
N ASN A 232 -25.91 -9.09 5.51
CA ASN A 232 -26.49 -7.82 5.97
C ASN A 232 -27.27 -7.21 4.80
N SER A 233 -28.48 -7.68 4.59
CA SER A 233 -29.34 -7.25 3.48
C SER A 233 -30.06 -5.91 3.70
N ASP A 234 -29.71 -5.17 4.75
CA ASP A 234 -30.25 -3.84 5.01
C ASP A 234 -29.59 -2.84 4.02
N PRO A 235 -30.38 -2.12 3.20
CA PRO A 235 -29.88 -1.11 2.28
C PRO A 235 -29.08 0.03 2.97
N GLU A 236 -29.42 0.36 4.22
CA GLU A 236 -28.67 1.36 4.98
C GLU A 236 -27.29 0.85 5.40
N ALA A 237 -27.11 -0.47 5.59
CA ALA A 237 -25.81 -1.06 5.86
C ALA A 237 -24.88 -0.93 4.63
N GLU A 238 -25.38 -1.19 3.42
CA GLU A 238 -24.63 -1.02 2.18
C GLU A 238 -24.16 0.42 1.99
N LYS A 239 -25.07 1.38 2.14
CA LYS A 239 -24.76 2.81 2.06
C LYS A 239 -23.67 3.22 3.06
N LYS A 240 -23.79 2.76 4.31
CA LYS A 240 -22.81 3.06 5.37
C LYS A 240 -21.44 2.44 5.09
N VAL A 241 -21.41 1.23 4.54
CA VAL A 241 -20.18 0.56 4.12
C VAL A 241 -19.46 1.39 3.05
N PHE A 242 -20.14 1.77 1.96
CA PHE A 242 -19.50 2.57 0.91
C PHE A 242 -19.15 3.99 1.39
N GLU A 243 -19.91 4.55 2.33
CA GLU A 243 -19.52 5.78 2.99
C GLU A 243 -18.18 5.63 3.74
N THR A 244 -18.02 4.58 4.53
CA THR A 244 -16.75 4.28 5.22
C THR A 244 -15.62 4.05 4.21
N LEU A 245 -15.83 3.18 3.22
CA LEU A 245 -14.81 2.83 2.22
C LEU A 245 -14.36 4.04 1.40
N SER A 246 -15.22 5.05 1.21
CA SER A 246 -14.85 6.27 0.47
C SER A 246 -13.68 7.05 1.07
N TYR A 247 -13.42 6.92 2.38
CA TYR A 247 -12.25 7.53 3.03
C TYR A 247 -10.92 6.82 2.71
N PHE A 248 -10.99 5.57 2.26
CA PHE A 248 -9.82 4.70 2.02
C PHE A 248 -9.65 4.35 0.54
N ASP A 249 -10.55 4.80 -0.30
CA ASP A 249 -10.49 4.55 -1.74
C ASP A 249 -9.38 5.37 -2.39
N LEU A 250 -8.47 4.69 -3.06
CA LEU A 250 -7.33 5.32 -3.71
C LEU A 250 -7.72 6.35 -4.78
N ILE A 251 -8.88 6.24 -5.42
CA ILE A 251 -9.32 7.26 -6.40
C ILE A 251 -9.49 8.63 -5.74
N ASN A 252 -9.79 8.68 -4.44
CA ASN A 252 -9.94 9.91 -3.68
C ASN A 252 -8.58 10.47 -3.21
N LEU A 253 -7.60 9.60 -2.96
CA LEU A 253 -6.24 9.95 -2.54
C LEU A 253 -5.31 10.28 -3.72
N ALA A 254 -5.54 9.70 -4.90
CA ALA A 254 -4.63 9.77 -6.05
C ALA A 254 -4.28 11.22 -6.46
N GLY A 255 -5.20 12.16 -6.35
CA GLY A 255 -4.94 13.58 -6.65
C GLY A 255 -4.02 14.29 -5.62
N TRP A 256 -3.70 13.65 -4.49
CA TRP A 256 -2.75 14.18 -3.50
C TRP A 256 -1.32 13.68 -3.73
N VAL A 257 -1.14 12.64 -4.55
CA VAL A 257 0.19 12.13 -4.93
C VAL A 257 0.89 13.15 -5.82
N LYS A 258 2.07 13.60 -5.40
CA LYS A 258 2.89 14.59 -6.14
C LYS A 258 4.11 13.97 -6.80
N GLN A 259 4.48 12.78 -6.38
CA GLN A 259 5.70 12.09 -6.76
C GLN A 259 5.56 11.38 -8.11
N PRO A 260 6.63 11.32 -8.92
CA PRO A 260 6.66 10.46 -10.10
C PRO A 260 6.21 9.05 -9.75
N THR A 261 5.26 8.50 -10.52
CA THR A 261 4.59 7.24 -10.20
C THR A 261 4.66 6.27 -11.38
N LEU A 262 5.20 5.07 -11.14
CA LEU A 262 5.17 3.96 -12.07
C LEU A 262 4.18 2.90 -11.58
N MET A 263 3.27 2.48 -12.46
CA MET A 263 2.30 1.42 -12.16
C MET A 263 2.39 0.29 -13.19
N ALA A 264 1.89 -0.88 -12.82
CA ALA A 264 1.70 -2.01 -13.73
C ALA A 264 0.33 -2.64 -13.56
N ILE A 265 -0.20 -3.27 -14.61
CA ILE A 265 -1.45 -4.02 -14.60
C ILE A 265 -1.47 -5.14 -15.63
N GLY A 266 -1.97 -6.30 -15.22
CA GLY A 266 -2.36 -7.39 -16.11
C GLY A 266 -3.82 -7.25 -16.55
N LEU A 267 -4.13 -7.38 -17.85
CA LEU A 267 -5.51 -7.18 -18.32
C LEU A 267 -6.47 -8.33 -18.01
N ILE A 268 -5.99 -9.40 -17.43
CA ILE A 268 -6.81 -10.54 -16.98
C ILE A 268 -6.74 -10.73 -15.45
N ASP A 269 -6.40 -9.67 -14.73
CA ASP A 269 -6.34 -9.66 -13.27
C ASP A 269 -7.77 -9.68 -12.67
N GLN A 270 -8.13 -10.79 -12.02
CA GLN A 270 -9.44 -11.04 -11.43
C GLN A 270 -9.52 -10.61 -9.96
N ILE A 271 -8.39 -10.30 -9.33
CA ILE A 271 -8.26 -9.87 -7.94
C ILE A 271 -8.32 -8.35 -7.84
N THR A 272 -7.49 -7.66 -8.66
CA THR A 272 -7.54 -6.20 -8.83
C THR A 272 -7.95 -5.87 -10.27
N PRO A 273 -9.25 -5.86 -10.56
CA PRO A 273 -9.75 -5.70 -11.93
C PRO A 273 -9.15 -4.49 -12.63
N PRO A 274 -8.78 -4.60 -13.91
CA PRO A 274 -8.10 -3.52 -14.64
C PRO A 274 -8.78 -2.15 -14.51
N SER A 275 -10.11 -2.09 -14.55
CA SER A 275 -10.84 -0.81 -14.39
C SER A 275 -10.57 -0.12 -13.06
N THR A 276 -10.35 -0.87 -11.97
CA THR A 276 -10.06 -0.30 -10.65
C THR A 276 -8.67 0.32 -10.61
N VAL A 277 -7.68 -0.32 -11.23
CA VAL A 277 -6.30 0.18 -11.33
C VAL A 277 -6.20 1.38 -12.27
N PHE A 278 -6.86 1.33 -13.44
CA PHE A 278 -6.93 2.47 -14.35
C PHE A 278 -7.68 3.66 -13.71
N ALA A 279 -8.67 3.42 -12.86
CA ALA A 279 -9.34 4.49 -12.12
C ALA A 279 -8.34 5.27 -11.26
N VAL A 280 -7.47 4.61 -10.50
CA VAL A 280 -6.40 5.28 -9.73
C VAL A 280 -5.45 6.00 -10.66
N TYR A 281 -4.90 5.30 -11.66
CA TYR A 281 -3.95 5.88 -12.60
C TYR A 281 -4.49 7.14 -13.28
N ASN A 282 -5.74 7.13 -13.74
CA ASN A 282 -6.35 8.26 -14.42
C ASN A 282 -6.66 9.44 -13.48
N HIS A 283 -6.69 9.23 -12.15
CA HIS A 283 -6.83 10.29 -11.14
C HIS A 283 -5.50 10.85 -10.61
N LEU A 284 -4.38 10.20 -10.87
CA LEU A 284 -3.06 10.77 -10.59
C LEU A 284 -2.85 12.05 -11.42
N GLU A 285 -2.32 13.10 -10.81
CA GLU A 285 -2.06 14.42 -11.44
C GLU A 285 -0.56 14.76 -11.44
N THR A 286 0.29 13.74 -11.42
CA THR A 286 1.75 13.83 -11.41
C THR A 286 2.35 13.20 -12.68
N ASP A 287 3.67 13.28 -12.83
CA ASP A 287 4.39 12.48 -13.83
C ASP A 287 4.16 10.99 -13.55
N LYS A 288 3.60 10.28 -14.52
CA LYS A 288 3.14 8.91 -14.34
C LYS A 288 3.29 8.05 -15.56
N ASP A 289 3.59 6.78 -15.35
CA ASP A 289 3.63 5.76 -16.40
C ASP A 289 2.87 4.50 -15.95
N LEU A 290 2.17 3.83 -16.88
CA LEU A 290 1.45 2.59 -16.64
C LEU A 290 1.86 1.53 -17.65
N LYS A 291 2.46 0.45 -17.16
CA LYS A 291 2.81 -0.71 -17.96
C LYS A 291 1.66 -1.70 -18.00
N VAL A 292 1.18 -1.98 -19.20
CA VAL A 292 0.00 -2.83 -19.44
C VAL A 292 0.43 -4.17 -20.01
N TYR A 293 0.12 -5.25 -19.33
CA TYR A 293 0.49 -6.61 -19.71
C TYR A 293 -0.75 -7.43 -20.04
N ARG A 294 -1.00 -7.61 -21.33
CA ARG A 294 -2.27 -8.16 -21.85
C ARG A 294 -2.61 -9.56 -21.34
N TYR A 295 -1.62 -10.42 -21.15
CA TYR A 295 -1.81 -11.84 -20.85
C TYR A 295 -1.48 -12.21 -19.42
N PHE A 296 -1.28 -11.23 -18.54
CA PHE A 296 -0.99 -11.41 -17.14
C PHE A 296 -2.23 -11.13 -16.29
N GLY A 297 -2.35 -11.88 -15.21
CA GLY A 297 -3.31 -11.68 -14.14
C GLY A 297 -2.68 -11.01 -12.93
N HIS A 298 -3.11 -11.44 -11.72
CA HIS A 298 -2.57 -10.97 -10.45
C HIS A 298 -1.30 -11.74 -10.06
N GLU A 299 -0.22 -11.46 -10.73
CA GLU A 299 1.00 -12.27 -10.62
C GLU A 299 2.27 -11.44 -10.78
N TYR A 300 3.39 -12.05 -10.42
CA TYR A 300 4.71 -11.49 -10.66
C TYR A 300 4.97 -11.35 -12.17
N ILE A 301 5.34 -10.15 -12.60
CA ILE A 301 5.63 -9.83 -14.02
C ILE A 301 7.13 -9.59 -14.17
N PRO A 302 7.90 -10.56 -14.72
CA PRO A 302 9.36 -10.47 -14.81
C PRO A 302 9.88 -9.22 -15.52
N ALA A 303 9.27 -8.86 -16.66
CA ALA A 303 9.66 -7.68 -17.45
C ALA A 303 9.51 -6.38 -16.63
N PHE A 304 8.50 -6.29 -15.79
CA PHE A 304 8.27 -5.09 -14.97
C PHE A 304 9.34 -4.89 -13.89
N GLN A 305 10.00 -5.95 -13.43
CA GLN A 305 11.03 -5.80 -12.39
C GLN A 305 12.23 -4.98 -12.88
N THR A 306 12.65 -5.17 -14.14
CA THR A 306 13.72 -4.37 -14.75
C THR A 306 13.29 -2.90 -14.93
N GLU A 307 12.05 -2.67 -15.35
CA GLU A 307 11.52 -1.31 -15.50
C GLU A 307 11.39 -0.59 -14.15
N LYS A 308 10.94 -1.31 -13.11
CA LYS A 308 10.87 -0.84 -11.73
C LYS A 308 12.24 -0.41 -11.22
N LEU A 309 13.26 -1.25 -11.37
CA LEU A 309 14.63 -0.93 -10.96
C LEU A 309 15.17 0.30 -11.70
N ALA A 310 14.99 0.37 -13.01
CA ALA A 310 15.43 1.52 -13.81
C ALA A 310 14.73 2.82 -13.40
N PHE A 311 13.44 2.74 -13.11
CA PHE A 311 12.65 3.89 -12.65
C PHE A 311 13.11 4.39 -11.28
N LEU A 312 13.33 3.48 -10.32
CA LEU A 312 13.85 3.82 -9.01
C LEU A 312 15.25 4.43 -9.08
N GLN A 313 16.15 3.85 -9.89
CA GLN A 313 17.49 4.41 -10.11
C GLN A 313 17.43 5.83 -10.67
N LYS A 314 16.60 6.07 -11.67
CA LYS A 314 16.42 7.41 -12.27
C LYS A 314 16.01 8.47 -11.23
N HIS A 315 15.18 8.12 -10.25
CA HIS A 315 14.59 9.09 -9.33
C HIS A 315 15.26 9.15 -7.95
N LEU A 316 16.07 8.14 -7.58
CA LEU A 316 16.69 8.04 -6.25
C LEU A 316 18.23 8.03 -6.28
N THR A 317 18.88 7.77 -7.42
CA THR A 317 20.34 7.64 -7.46
C THR A 317 21.05 8.65 -8.36
N ASN A 318 20.31 9.41 -9.15
CA ASN A 318 20.85 10.46 -10.02
C ASN A 318 20.72 11.85 -9.39
#